data_81a82a2c6ec8df1421d8c82d309406bb
#
_entry.id   81a82a2c6ec8df1421d8c82d309406bb
#
_cell.length_a   1.000
_cell.length_b   1.000
_cell.length_c   1.000
_cell.angle_alpha   90.00
_cell.angle_beta   90.00
_cell.angle_gamma   90.00
#
_symmetry.space_group_name_H-M   'P 1'
#
loop_
_entity.id
_entity.type
_entity.pdbx_description
1 polymer ?
#
loop_
_entity_poly.entity_id
_entity_poly.type
_entity_poly.pdbx_seq_one_letter_code
_entity_poly.pdbx_strand_id
1 'polypeptide(L)'
;SPEKREEVRELAVRSFKALGCNGVSRIDFMIDEDNGKLYFNEINTIPGSLAFYLWEPVGVPYKELLDRMIQLSLKRARTEERLTFTFDTNILNSASFGGSKGGKL
;
A
#
# COMPACT_ATOMS: atom_id res chain seq x y z
N SER A 1 -5.56 -26.87 3.93
CA SER A 1 -5.41 -27.04 5.39
C SER A 1 -5.49 -25.70 6.11
N PRO A 2 -5.80 -25.65 7.41
CA PRO A 2 -5.77 -24.41 8.20
C PRO A 2 -4.40 -23.74 8.20
N GLU A 3 -3.32 -24.51 8.27
CA GLU A 3 -1.94 -24.03 8.22
C GLU A 3 -1.62 -23.34 6.90
N LYS A 4 -2.08 -23.89 5.78
CA LYS A 4 -1.88 -23.29 4.47
C LYS A 4 -2.66 -21.96 4.32
N ARG A 5 -3.82 -21.85 4.95
CA ARG A 5 -4.57 -20.59 4.98
C ARG A 5 -3.82 -19.51 5.74
N GLU A 6 -3.20 -19.88 6.86
CA GLU A 6 -2.42 -18.93 7.65
C GLU A 6 -1.16 -18.47 6.90
N GLU A 7 -0.46 -19.39 6.26
CA GLU A 7 0.68 -19.06 5.39
C GLU A 7 0.29 -18.06 4.28
N VAL A 8 -0.86 -18.26 3.63
CA VAL A 8 -1.39 -17.32 2.62
C VAL A 8 -1.68 -15.94 3.24
N ARG A 9 -2.31 -15.90 4.42
CA ARG A 9 -2.60 -14.63 5.10
C ARG A 9 -1.34 -13.86 5.49
N GLU A 10 -0.37 -14.55 6.07
CA GLU A 10 0.91 -13.92 6.42
C GLU A 10 1.63 -13.37 5.20
N LEU A 11 1.68 -14.14 4.12
CA LEU A 11 2.30 -13.69 2.87
C LEU A 11 1.55 -12.52 2.25
N ALA A 12 0.21 -12.51 2.31
CA ALA A 12 -0.61 -11.41 1.84
C ALA A 12 -0.30 -10.11 2.61
N VAL A 13 -0.25 -10.17 3.94
CA VAL A 13 0.07 -9.00 4.77
C VAL A 13 1.49 -8.48 4.49
N ARG A 14 2.46 -9.37 4.36
CA ARG A 14 3.85 -9.01 4.04
C ARG A 14 3.96 -8.36 2.67
N SER A 15 3.31 -8.93 1.64
CA SER A 15 3.29 -8.38 0.29
C SER A 15 2.63 -7.00 0.24
N PHE A 16 1.49 -6.84 0.90
CA PHE A 16 0.78 -5.58 1.01
C PHE A 16 1.66 -4.47 1.62
N LYS A 17 2.34 -4.77 2.71
CA LYS A 17 3.25 -3.83 3.38
C LYS A 17 4.50 -3.52 2.54
N ALA A 18 5.11 -4.53 1.94
CA ALA A 18 6.32 -4.37 1.14
C ALA A 18 6.08 -3.51 -0.12
N LEU A 19 4.89 -3.60 -0.70
CA LEU A 19 4.48 -2.80 -1.86
C LEU A 19 3.93 -1.40 -1.49
N GLY A 20 3.88 -1.05 -0.21
CA GLY A 20 3.37 0.25 0.23
C GLY A 20 1.89 0.47 -0.04
N CYS A 21 1.09 -0.61 -0.07
CA CYS A 21 -0.34 -0.53 -0.31
C CYS A 21 -1.09 0.14 0.85
N ASN A 22 -2.24 0.73 0.54
CA ASN A 22 -3.17 1.29 1.52
C ASN A 22 -4.62 0.96 1.14
N GLY A 23 -5.51 0.86 2.14
CA GLY A 23 -6.91 0.52 1.93
C GLY A 23 -7.12 -0.95 1.63
N VAL A 24 -7.87 -1.27 0.57
CA VAL A 24 -8.23 -2.63 0.19
C VAL A 24 -7.47 -3.07 -1.05
N SER A 25 -6.97 -4.28 -1.05
CA SER A 25 -6.46 -4.94 -2.25
C SER A 25 -6.86 -6.42 -2.26
N ARG A 26 -6.96 -7.00 -3.45
CA ARG A 26 -7.09 -8.42 -3.65
C ARG A 26 -5.75 -8.98 -4.12
N ILE A 27 -5.29 -9.99 -3.45
CA ILE A 27 -4.02 -10.66 -3.78
C ILE A 27 -4.31 -12.10 -4.17
N ASP A 28 -3.85 -12.48 -5.33
CA ASP A 28 -4.03 -13.81 -5.86
C ASP A 28 -2.72 -14.60 -5.74
N PHE A 29 -2.80 -15.83 -5.25
CA PHE A 29 -1.69 -16.74 -5.04
C PHE A 29 -1.88 -18.02 -5.84
N MET A 30 -0.77 -18.62 -6.25
CA MET A 30 -0.73 -19.96 -6.82
C MET A 30 -0.07 -20.91 -5.83
N ILE A 31 -0.59 -22.12 -5.78
CA ILE A 31 -0.02 -23.21 -4.98
C ILE A 31 0.46 -24.29 -5.96
N ASP A 32 1.73 -24.63 -5.87
CA ASP A 32 2.29 -25.78 -6.56
C ASP A 32 1.81 -27.06 -5.84
N GLU A 33 1.05 -27.87 -6.53
CA GLU A 33 0.44 -29.09 -5.94
C GLU A 33 1.49 -30.18 -5.65
N ASP A 34 2.60 -30.18 -6.37
CA ASP A 34 3.63 -31.22 -6.23
C ASP A 34 4.46 -31.02 -4.95
N ASN A 35 4.78 -29.78 -4.61
CA ASN A 35 5.63 -29.46 -3.46
C ASN A 35 4.96 -28.61 -2.39
N GLY A 36 3.70 -28.21 -2.60
CA GLY A 36 2.93 -27.37 -1.69
C GLY A 36 3.44 -25.93 -1.58
N LYS A 37 4.31 -25.50 -2.47
CA LYS A 37 4.93 -24.17 -2.42
C LYS A 37 3.95 -23.08 -2.86
N LEU A 38 3.98 -21.98 -2.15
CA LEU A 38 3.12 -20.83 -2.38
C LEU A 38 3.85 -19.75 -3.18
N TYR A 39 3.22 -19.26 -4.23
CA TYR A 39 3.72 -18.20 -5.08
C TYR A 39 2.77 -17.02 -5.12
N PHE A 40 3.29 -15.81 -4.93
CA PHE A 40 2.57 -14.59 -5.21
C PHE A 40 2.36 -14.47 -6.73
N ASN A 41 1.11 -14.28 -7.15
CA ASN A 41 0.78 -14.11 -8.56
C ASN A 41 0.55 -12.65 -8.92
N GLU A 42 -0.49 -12.03 -8.35
CA GLU A 42 -0.81 -10.63 -8.62
C GLU A 42 -1.45 -9.93 -7.43
N ILE A 43 -1.38 -8.61 -7.43
CA ILE A 43 -2.12 -7.75 -6.52
C ILE A 43 -2.97 -6.77 -7.32
N ASN A 44 -4.26 -6.72 -7.00
CA ASN A 44 -5.20 -5.73 -7.51
C ASN A 44 -5.52 -4.73 -6.40
N THR A 45 -5.03 -3.51 -6.56
CA THR A 45 -5.21 -2.42 -5.57
C THR A 45 -6.54 -1.69 -5.69
N ILE A 46 -7.33 -1.98 -6.74
CA ILE A 46 -8.67 -1.42 -6.95
C ILE A 46 -9.63 -2.57 -7.32
N PRO A 47 -9.87 -3.51 -6.39
CA PRO A 47 -10.74 -4.64 -6.68
C PRO A 47 -12.18 -4.17 -6.91
N GLY A 48 -12.86 -4.78 -7.90
CA GLY A 48 -14.25 -4.46 -8.22
C GLY A 48 -15.16 -4.53 -7.00
N SER A 49 -16.02 -3.54 -6.80
CA SER A 49 -16.88 -3.38 -5.63
C SER A 49 -16.15 -3.50 -4.29
N LEU A 50 -14.86 -3.15 -4.25
CA LEU A 50 -13.96 -3.25 -3.09
C LEU A 50 -13.85 -4.68 -2.53
N ALA A 51 -14.22 -5.69 -3.33
CA ALA A 51 -14.27 -7.09 -2.93
C ALA A 51 -15.10 -7.33 -1.65
N PHE A 52 -16.21 -6.60 -1.46
CA PHE A 52 -17.03 -6.64 -0.24
C PHE A 52 -17.49 -8.06 0.12
N TYR A 53 -17.71 -8.90 -0.89
CA TYR A 53 -18.12 -10.30 -0.74
C TYR A 53 -17.07 -11.19 -0.03
N LEU A 54 -15.82 -10.74 0.05
CA LEU A 54 -14.75 -11.41 0.80
C LEU A 54 -14.70 -10.95 2.26
N TRP A 55 -15.19 -9.76 2.55
CA TRP A 55 -15.14 -9.14 3.87
C TRP A 55 -16.35 -9.48 4.75
N GLU A 56 -17.53 -9.55 4.16
CA GLU A 56 -18.76 -9.89 4.89
C GLU A 56 -18.68 -11.23 5.64
N PRO A 57 -18.17 -12.32 5.03
CA PRO A 57 -18.06 -13.61 5.74
C PRO A 57 -17.09 -13.60 6.93
N VAL A 58 -16.18 -12.65 6.99
CA VAL A 58 -15.22 -12.49 8.11
C VAL A 58 -15.65 -11.41 9.10
N GLY A 59 -16.88 -10.94 9.02
CA GLY A 59 -17.47 -10.04 10.01
C GLY A 59 -17.28 -8.55 9.74
N VAL A 60 -16.91 -8.16 8.53
CA VAL A 60 -16.81 -6.74 8.12
C VAL A 60 -17.90 -6.44 7.09
N PRO A 61 -19.06 -5.89 7.51
CA PRO A 61 -20.11 -5.47 6.61
C PRO A 61 -19.65 -4.39 5.64
N TYR A 62 -20.29 -4.30 4.47
CA TYR A 62 -19.91 -3.35 3.43
C TYR A 62 -19.86 -1.89 3.91
N LYS A 63 -20.84 -1.49 4.72
CA LYS A 63 -20.84 -0.15 5.33
C LYS A 63 -19.60 0.13 6.18
N GLU A 64 -19.21 -0.82 7.02
CA GLU A 64 -18.02 -0.69 7.85
C GLU A 64 -16.74 -0.68 7.01
N LEU A 65 -16.68 -1.48 5.95
CA LEU A 65 -15.59 -1.46 5.00
C LEU A 65 -15.40 -0.07 4.37
N LEU A 66 -16.49 0.55 3.93
CA LEU A 66 -16.47 1.91 3.37
C LEU A 66 -15.99 2.95 4.38
N ASP A 67 -16.49 2.90 5.61
CA ASP A 67 -16.08 3.81 6.68
C ASP A 67 -14.58 3.69 6.98
N ARG A 68 -14.08 2.48 7.09
CA ARG A 68 -12.64 2.21 7.31
C ARG A 68 -11.78 2.73 6.16
N MET A 69 -12.21 2.55 4.93
CA MET A 69 -11.48 3.06 3.75
C MET A 69 -11.41 4.58 3.73
N ILE A 70 -12.48 5.27 4.05
CA ILE A 70 -12.50 6.74 4.17
C ILE A 70 -11.52 7.20 5.25
N GLN A 71 -11.54 6.59 6.42
CA GLN A 71 -10.63 6.93 7.52
C GLN A 71 -9.15 6.69 7.15
N LEU A 72 -8.85 5.58 6.48
CA LEU A 72 -7.50 5.29 6.01
C LEU A 72 -7.01 6.31 4.98
N SER A 73 -7.86 6.73 4.05
CA SER A 73 -7.51 7.73 3.04
C SER A 73 -7.23 9.11 3.67
N LEU A 74 -8.04 9.53 4.65
CA LEU A 74 -7.82 10.78 5.38
C LEU A 74 -6.52 10.74 6.20
N LYS A 75 -6.22 9.62 6.83
CA LYS A 75 -4.97 9.42 7.56
C LYS A 75 -3.76 9.50 6.64
N ARG A 76 -3.84 8.88 5.47
CA ARG A 76 -2.78 8.92 4.46
C ARG A 76 -2.55 10.33 3.94
N ALA A 77 -3.60 11.06 3.58
CA ALA A 77 -3.51 12.44 3.12
C ALA A 77 -2.78 13.35 4.13
N ARG A 78 -3.10 13.24 5.41
CA ARG A 78 -2.39 13.98 6.47
C ARG A 78 -0.92 13.62 6.58
N THR A 79 -0.57 12.37 6.37
CA THR A 79 0.83 11.91 6.41
C THR A 79 1.61 12.42 5.20
N GLU A 80 1.02 12.39 4.02
CA GLU A 80 1.63 12.90 2.78
C GLU A 80 1.85 14.41 2.82
N GLU A 81 0.90 15.19 3.32
CA GLU A 81 1.03 16.63 3.52
C GLU A 81 2.23 16.98 4.41
N ARG A 82 2.45 16.26 5.49
CA ARG A 82 3.60 16.45 6.37
C ARG A 82 4.92 16.14 5.67
N LEU A 83 4.98 15.09 4.87
CA LEU A 83 6.19 14.71 4.13
C LEU A 83 6.51 15.73 3.04
N THR A 84 5.54 16.19 2.29
CA THR A 84 5.71 17.21 1.25
C THR A 84 6.24 18.51 1.83
N PHE A 85 5.72 18.96 2.95
CA PHE A 85 6.18 20.17 3.63
C PHE A 85 7.66 20.07 4.06
N THR A 86 8.07 18.94 4.58
CA THR A 86 9.47 18.72 5.02
C THR A 86 10.42 18.68 3.82
N PHE A 87 10.00 18.11 2.70
CA PHE A 87 10.80 18.02 1.48
C PHE A 87 11.02 19.39 0.82
N ASP A 88 9.98 20.21 0.70
CA ASP A 88 10.08 21.57 0.12
C ASP A 88 11.04 22.45 0.91
N THR A 89 11.06 22.36 2.21
CA THR A 89 11.98 23.10 3.07
C THR A 89 13.44 22.73 2.82
N ASN A 90 13.74 21.47 2.55
CA ASN A 90 15.09 20.99 2.25
C ASN A 90 15.58 21.39 0.85
N ILE A 91 14.71 21.39 -0.16
CA ILE A 91 15.08 21.79 -1.53
C ILE A 91 15.40 23.26 -1.62
N LEU A 92 14.64 24.11 -0.97
CA LEU A 92 14.91 25.55 -0.94
C LEU A 92 16.25 25.89 -0.28
N ASN A 93 16.65 25.15 0.72
CA ASN A 93 17.95 25.30 1.37
C ASN A 93 19.12 24.80 0.50
N SER A 94 18.91 23.83 -0.37
CA SER A 94 19.93 23.31 -1.28
C SER A 94 20.06 24.10 -2.59
N ALA A 95 19.04 24.84 -2.99
CA ALA A 95 19.06 25.68 -4.21
C ALA A 95 19.84 27.01 -4.07
N SER A 96 20.28 27.35 -2.88
CA SER A 96 21.02 28.60 -2.64
C SER A 96 22.54 28.52 -2.92
N PHE A 97 23.04 27.37 -3.38
CA PHE A 97 24.46 27.16 -3.69
C PHE A 97 24.72 26.97 -5.18
N GLY A 98 24.58 28.02 -5.96
CA GLY A 98 24.88 27.97 -7.39
C GLY A 98 25.05 29.33 -8.07
N GLY A 99 25.47 30.32 -7.35
CA GLY A 99 25.86 31.59 -7.94
C GLY A 99 27.32 31.54 -8.45
N SER A 100 27.55 30.97 -9.63
CA SER A 100 28.84 31.11 -10.34
C SER A 100 29.01 32.54 -10.81
N LYS A 101 29.93 33.27 -10.23
CA LYS A 101 30.47 34.52 -10.78
C LYS A 101 31.27 34.18 -12.05
N GLY A 102 30.68 34.41 -13.20
CA GLY A 102 31.44 34.47 -14.44
C GLY A 102 32.43 35.64 -14.42
N GLY A 103 33.72 35.33 -14.51
CA GLY A 103 34.75 36.30 -14.65
C GLY A 103 34.71 37.01 -16.00
N LYS A 104 34.94 38.30 -15.98
CA LYS A 104 35.19 39.13 -17.17
C LYS A 104 36.58 38.79 -17.71
N LEU A 105 36.63 38.64 -19.00
CA LEU A 105 37.75 39.08 -19.83
C LEU A 105 37.26 40.17 -20.74
#